data_f076762b597b69705af26a834e619c51
#
_entry.id   f076762b597b69705af26a834e619c51
#
_cell.length_a   1.000
_cell.length_b   1.000
_cell.length_c   1.000
_cell.angle_alpha   90.00
_cell.angle_beta   90.00
_cell.angle_gamma   90.00
#
_symmetry.space_group_name_H-M   'P 1'
#
loop_
_entity.id
_entity.type
_entity.pdbx_description
1 polymer ?
#
loop_
_entity_poly.entity_id
_entity_poly.type
_entity_poly.pdbx_seq_one_letter_code
_entity_poly.pdbx_strand_id
1 'polypeptide(L)'
;MLYDRIIKQGTIDEPDGKPAPDFALPSTVNWMRALRILAEDEGIDFGTATASYGKEGKRKMDVRVENTVLEQLFLGLHHLSALDQFRGGTTAADYARVGVLAWYYGIANAASAMTAAQSGSFQEDHAGTARLWDEQIASRGLAMAPFSWRVSSLVEKIYKVEVDALRNGSAGKLQTRPSTKNDALGAAAGYLSGSAKWYAWKTEEDLKRERAFKELGVDSFRSKAARTLRDQRLERKPMGFVHQAARYRGKANYREALFLAYGSGTETILSGYVEDMHSVLKAFLAMAGAFARRKLGKDLWSEFVADVDAKKAFTTRAGDIWA
;
A
#
# COMPACT_ATOMS: atom_id res chain seq x y z
N MET A 1 0.84 19.46 -25.92
CA MET A 1 1.68 20.65 -25.61
C MET A 1 2.24 20.60 -24.21
N LEU A 2 1.43 20.67 -23.13
CA LEU A 2 1.91 20.60 -21.73
C LEU A 2 2.69 19.31 -21.46
N TYR A 3 2.12 18.20 -21.83
CA TYR A 3 2.69 16.87 -21.64
C TYR A 3 4.08 16.73 -22.31
N ASP A 4 4.18 17.12 -23.61
CA ASP A 4 5.45 17.06 -24.33
C ASP A 4 6.52 17.97 -23.73
N ARG A 5 6.11 19.12 -23.20
CA ARG A 5 7.04 20.03 -22.53
C ARG A 5 7.61 19.41 -21.26
N ILE A 6 6.76 18.82 -20.41
CA ILE A 6 7.21 18.16 -19.17
C ILE A 6 8.14 16.99 -19.48
N ILE A 7 7.81 16.17 -20.50
CA ILE A 7 8.64 15.03 -20.88
C ILE A 7 10.00 15.46 -21.45
N LYS A 8 10.01 16.50 -22.28
CA LYS A 8 11.23 16.95 -22.96
C LYS A 8 12.12 17.82 -22.08
N GLN A 9 11.53 18.70 -21.29
CA GLN A 9 12.23 19.74 -20.55
C GLN A 9 12.31 19.49 -19.05
N GLY A 10 11.49 18.56 -18.53
CA GLY A 10 11.42 18.29 -17.08
C GLY A 10 10.73 19.39 -16.28
N THR A 11 10.89 19.33 -14.97
CA THR A 11 10.41 20.32 -13.99
C THR A 11 11.58 20.84 -13.15
N ILE A 12 11.34 21.84 -12.29
CA ILE A 12 12.38 22.44 -11.43
C ILE A 12 13.07 21.37 -10.56
N ASP A 13 12.30 20.43 -9.97
CA ASP A 13 12.85 19.42 -9.05
C ASP A 13 13.53 18.26 -9.80
N GLU A 14 13.10 18.00 -11.03
CA GLU A 14 13.62 16.90 -11.86
C GLU A 14 13.75 17.33 -13.32
N PRO A 15 14.67 18.24 -13.65
CA PRO A 15 14.77 18.83 -15.00
C PRO A 15 15.08 17.79 -16.08
N ASP A 16 15.84 16.74 -15.74
CA ASP A 16 16.20 15.65 -16.66
C ASP A 16 15.29 14.42 -16.54
N GLY A 17 14.36 14.45 -15.58
CA GLY A 17 13.44 13.34 -15.34
C GLY A 17 12.50 13.15 -16.52
N LYS A 18 12.46 11.94 -17.04
CA LYS A 18 11.58 11.52 -18.16
C LYS A 18 10.56 10.54 -17.63
N PRO A 19 9.35 11.00 -17.24
CA PRO A 19 8.28 10.06 -16.92
C PRO A 19 8.02 9.19 -18.15
N ALA A 20 7.79 7.90 -17.93
CA ALA A 20 7.41 6.95 -18.98
C ALA A 20 5.87 6.89 -19.06
N PRO A 21 5.22 7.72 -19.91
CA PRO A 21 3.77 7.87 -19.92
C PRO A 21 3.05 6.57 -20.26
N ASP A 22 3.58 5.82 -21.22
CA ASP A 22 3.02 4.55 -21.66
C ASP A 22 3.08 3.46 -20.58
N PHE A 23 3.85 3.70 -19.53
CA PHE A 23 3.98 2.80 -18.38
C PHE A 23 3.34 3.36 -17.10
N ALA A 24 3.48 4.66 -16.84
CA ALA A 24 3.13 5.25 -15.54
C ALA A 24 1.63 5.13 -15.23
N LEU A 25 0.74 5.56 -16.12
CA LEU A 25 -0.69 5.49 -15.91
C LEU A 25 -1.21 4.04 -15.91
N PRO A 26 -0.93 3.20 -16.92
CA PRO A 26 -1.35 1.80 -16.89
C PRO A 26 -0.86 1.06 -15.64
N SER A 27 0.41 1.21 -15.26
CA SER A 27 0.95 0.54 -14.07
C SER A 27 0.25 0.97 -12.77
N THR A 28 -0.18 2.23 -12.71
CA THR A 28 -0.91 2.77 -11.56
C THR A 28 -2.28 2.11 -11.44
N VAL A 29 -3.06 2.11 -12.51
CA VAL A 29 -4.42 1.54 -12.54
C VAL A 29 -4.38 0.02 -12.41
N ASN A 30 -3.49 -0.64 -13.13
CA ASN A 30 -3.43 -2.10 -13.19
C ASN A 30 -2.96 -2.73 -11.88
N TRP A 31 -2.11 -2.07 -11.10
CA TRP A 31 -1.76 -2.56 -9.76
C TRP A 31 -2.97 -2.57 -8.84
N MET A 32 -3.75 -1.49 -8.83
CA MET A 32 -4.97 -1.42 -8.00
C MET A 32 -5.98 -2.46 -8.43
N ARG A 33 -6.18 -2.64 -9.74
CA ARG A 33 -7.04 -3.68 -10.29
C ARG A 33 -6.58 -5.08 -9.92
N ALA A 34 -5.28 -5.34 -9.95
CA ALA A 34 -4.70 -6.61 -9.54
C ALA A 34 -4.95 -6.90 -8.05
N LEU A 35 -4.75 -5.90 -7.18
CA LEU A 35 -5.03 -6.04 -5.75
C LEU A 35 -6.52 -6.36 -5.50
N ARG A 36 -7.44 -5.68 -6.21
CA ARG A 36 -8.86 -5.99 -6.11
C ARG A 36 -9.16 -7.44 -6.47
N ILE A 37 -8.71 -7.89 -7.66
CA ILE A 37 -8.96 -9.26 -8.13
C ILE A 37 -8.41 -10.28 -7.13
N LEU A 38 -7.20 -10.06 -6.60
CA LEU A 38 -6.60 -10.98 -5.63
C LEU A 38 -7.33 -10.96 -4.28
N ALA A 39 -7.76 -9.81 -3.79
CA ALA A 39 -8.51 -9.71 -2.54
C ALA A 39 -9.91 -10.34 -2.66
N GLU A 40 -10.57 -10.18 -3.81
CA GLU A 40 -11.86 -10.84 -4.12
C GLU A 40 -11.72 -12.36 -4.25
N ASP A 41 -10.65 -12.85 -4.89
CA ASP A 41 -10.34 -14.28 -5.01
C ASP A 41 -10.05 -14.94 -3.65
N GLU A 42 -9.37 -14.24 -2.76
CA GLU A 42 -9.15 -14.67 -1.37
C GLU A 42 -10.43 -14.54 -0.50
N GLY A 43 -11.49 -13.93 -1.01
CA GLY A 43 -12.76 -13.73 -0.32
C GLY A 43 -12.60 -12.89 0.97
N ILE A 44 -11.77 -11.84 0.94
CA ILE A 44 -11.49 -11.06 2.14
C ILE A 44 -12.70 -10.21 2.51
N ASP A 45 -13.44 -10.68 3.50
CA ASP A 45 -14.46 -9.94 4.23
C ASP A 45 -14.21 -10.07 5.76
N PHE A 46 -15.08 -9.47 6.56
CA PHE A 46 -14.93 -9.49 8.02
C PHE A 46 -15.10 -10.90 8.60
N GLY A 47 -16.00 -11.72 8.05
CA GLY A 47 -16.24 -13.08 8.49
C GLY A 47 -15.04 -13.97 8.22
N THR A 48 -14.55 -13.99 6.98
CA THR A 48 -13.36 -14.74 6.56
C THR A 48 -12.12 -14.31 7.34
N ALA A 49 -11.90 -12.99 7.50
CA ALA A 49 -10.80 -12.48 8.29
C ALA A 49 -10.93 -12.86 9.78
N THR A 50 -12.14 -12.79 10.36
CA THR A 50 -12.38 -13.22 11.75
C THR A 50 -12.05 -14.70 11.94
N ALA A 51 -12.39 -15.54 10.98
CA ALA A 51 -12.04 -16.97 11.01
C ALA A 51 -10.52 -17.18 10.91
N SER A 52 -9.84 -16.45 10.02
CA SER A 52 -8.38 -16.49 9.86
C SER A 52 -7.65 -16.14 11.17
N TYR A 53 -8.16 -15.18 11.94
CA TYR A 53 -7.60 -14.81 13.26
C TYR A 53 -8.13 -15.65 14.43
N GLY A 54 -8.70 -16.82 14.16
CA GLY A 54 -9.27 -17.69 15.19
C GLY A 54 -8.30 -18.08 16.32
N LYS A 55 -7.01 -18.16 16.03
CA LYS A 55 -5.95 -18.48 16.99
C LYS A 55 -5.42 -17.28 17.77
N GLU A 56 -5.74 -16.05 17.35
CA GLU A 56 -5.32 -14.83 18.00
C GLU A 56 -6.16 -14.57 19.25
N GLY A 57 -5.49 -14.22 20.36
CA GLY A 57 -6.14 -13.96 21.65
C GLY A 57 -6.30 -12.46 21.93
N LYS A 58 -7.21 -12.18 22.87
CA LYS A 58 -7.36 -10.84 23.46
C LYS A 58 -6.02 -10.41 24.10
N ARG A 59 -5.67 -9.14 23.87
CA ARG A 59 -4.49 -8.53 24.49
C ARG A 59 -4.94 -7.57 25.61
N LYS A 60 -4.25 -7.59 26.74
CA LYS A 60 -4.42 -6.55 27.76
C LYS A 60 -3.77 -5.26 27.25
N MET A 61 -4.55 -4.22 27.06
CA MET A 61 -4.14 -2.89 26.63
C MET A 61 -4.53 -1.85 27.66
N ASP A 62 -3.83 -0.73 27.69
CA ASP A 62 -4.32 0.45 28.40
C ASP A 62 -5.31 1.21 27.51
N VAL A 63 -6.09 2.09 28.11
CA VAL A 63 -7.15 2.86 27.45
C VAL A 63 -6.61 3.72 26.30
N ARG A 64 -5.37 4.23 26.36
CA ARG A 64 -4.78 5.02 25.29
C ARG A 64 -4.54 4.19 24.03
N VAL A 65 -4.05 2.97 24.21
CA VAL A 65 -3.84 2.03 23.10
C VAL A 65 -5.18 1.61 22.50
N GLU A 66 -6.17 1.27 23.33
CA GLU A 66 -7.52 0.95 22.87
C GLU A 66 -8.11 2.10 22.03
N ASN A 67 -8.04 3.33 22.56
CA ASN A 67 -8.51 4.52 21.85
C ASN A 67 -7.78 4.74 20.54
N THR A 68 -6.44 4.56 20.49
CA THR A 68 -5.67 4.67 19.26
C THR A 68 -6.16 3.66 18.20
N VAL A 69 -6.40 2.40 18.59
CA VAL A 69 -6.91 1.37 17.67
C VAL A 69 -8.27 1.79 17.09
N LEU A 70 -9.20 2.21 17.95
CA LEU A 70 -10.56 2.59 17.56
C LEU A 70 -10.57 3.87 16.70
N GLU A 71 -9.80 4.88 17.09
CA GLU A 71 -9.65 6.13 16.34
C GLU A 71 -9.11 5.87 14.93
N GLN A 72 -8.04 5.08 14.80
CA GLN A 72 -7.43 4.81 13.52
C GLN A 72 -8.37 4.00 12.59
N LEU A 73 -9.15 3.08 13.13
CA LEU A 73 -10.18 2.38 12.36
C LEU A 73 -11.30 3.31 11.92
N PHE A 74 -11.75 4.21 12.79
CA PHE A 74 -12.76 5.22 12.47
C PHE A 74 -12.29 6.14 11.33
N LEU A 75 -11.05 6.64 11.39
CA LEU A 75 -10.45 7.44 10.32
C LEU A 75 -10.33 6.65 9.01
N GLY A 76 -9.96 5.37 9.09
CA GLY A 76 -9.95 4.49 7.93
C GLY A 76 -11.33 4.33 7.28
N LEU A 77 -12.38 4.16 8.09
CA LEU A 77 -13.77 4.08 7.63
C LEU A 77 -14.23 5.40 6.99
N HIS A 78 -13.81 6.54 7.54
CA HIS A 78 -14.11 7.85 6.94
C HIS A 78 -13.48 8.01 5.55
N HIS A 79 -12.25 7.53 5.35
CA HIS A 79 -11.62 7.51 4.02
C HIS A 79 -12.34 6.57 3.05
N LEU A 80 -12.84 5.42 3.51
CA LEU A 80 -13.67 4.53 2.69
C LEU A 80 -14.96 5.23 2.26
N SER A 81 -15.61 5.97 3.18
CA SER A 81 -16.81 6.75 2.88
C SER A 81 -16.56 7.82 1.81
N ALA A 82 -15.40 8.48 1.84
CA ALA A 82 -15.01 9.42 0.78
C ALA A 82 -14.90 8.73 -0.59
N LEU A 83 -14.24 7.55 -0.64
CA LEU A 83 -14.16 6.78 -1.88
C LEU A 83 -15.53 6.32 -2.38
N ASP A 84 -16.43 5.98 -1.47
CA ASP A 84 -17.80 5.57 -1.83
C ASP A 84 -18.55 6.72 -2.54
N GLN A 85 -18.40 7.96 -2.07
CA GLN A 85 -18.95 9.12 -2.75
C GLN A 85 -18.33 9.35 -4.14
N PHE A 86 -17.04 9.10 -4.30
CA PHE A 86 -16.36 9.25 -5.60
C PHE A 86 -16.81 8.21 -6.65
N ARG A 87 -17.30 7.06 -6.24
CA ARG A 87 -17.85 6.02 -7.14
C ARG A 87 -19.08 6.51 -7.93
N GLY A 88 -19.85 7.41 -7.36
CA GLY A 88 -21.01 8.03 -8.02
C GLY A 88 -20.65 9.12 -9.04
N GLY A 89 -19.38 9.50 -9.16
CA GLY A 89 -18.93 10.54 -10.09
C GLY A 89 -18.96 10.09 -11.54
N THR A 90 -19.28 11.03 -12.45
CA THR A 90 -19.41 10.76 -13.88
C THR A 90 -18.07 10.67 -14.62
N THR A 91 -17.04 11.34 -14.10
CA THR A 91 -15.72 11.44 -14.73
C THR A 91 -14.65 10.93 -13.74
N ALA A 92 -14.05 9.78 -14.02
CA ALA A 92 -13.07 9.16 -13.11
C ALA A 92 -11.83 10.04 -12.88
N ALA A 93 -11.41 10.81 -13.88
CA ALA A 93 -10.27 11.72 -13.78
C ALA A 93 -10.44 12.81 -12.70
N ASP A 94 -11.66 13.28 -12.45
CA ASP A 94 -11.94 14.31 -11.44
C ASP A 94 -11.60 13.82 -10.02
N TYR A 95 -11.73 12.53 -9.78
CA TYR A 95 -11.58 11.92 -8.45
C TYR A 95 -10.32 11.06 -8.32
N ALA A 96 -9.68 10.67 -9.43
CA ALA A 96 -8.58 9.70 -9.42
C ALA A 96 -7.44 10.09 -8.47
N ARG A 97 -7.00 11.34 -8.54
CA ARG A 97 -5.91 11.86 -7.70
C ARG A 97 -6.29 11.90 -6.21
N VAL A 98 -7.46 12.45 -5.91
CA VAL A 98 -7.94 12.55 -4.52
C VAL A 98 -8.29 11.16 -3.98
N GLY A 99 -8.82 10.29 -4.83
CA GLY A 99 -9.08 8.89 -4.51
C GLY A 99 -7.83 8.13 -4.07
N VAL A 100 -6.69 8.33 -4.75
CA VAL A 100 -5.41 7.72 -4.32
C VAL A 100 -5.02 8.19 -2.92
N LEU A 101 -5.23 9.47 -2.59
CA LEU A 101 -4.93 9.99 -1.25
C LEU A 101 -5.87 9.39 -0.20
N ALA A 102 -7.17 9.38 -0.45
CA ALA A 102 -8.16 8.77 0.45
C ALA A 102 -7.86 7.28 0.66
N TRP A 103 -7.61 6.53 -0.43
CA TRP A 103 -7.21 5.14 -0.36
C TRP A 103 -5.98 4.93 0.51
N TYR A 104 -4.92 5.70 0.25
CA TYR A 104 -3.65 5.53 0.98
C TYR A 104 -3.80 5.83 2.48
N TYR A 105 -4.45 6.94 2.84
CA TYR A 105 -4.65 7.27 4.25
C TYR A 105 -5.56 6.27 4.96
N GLY A 106 -6.56 5.73 4.27
CA GLY A 106 -7.36 4.62 4.78
C GLY A 106 -6.52 3.37 5.09
N ILE A 107 -5.62 2.97 4.17
CA ILE A 107 -4.66 1.88 4.39
C ILE A 107 -3.72 2.18 5.56
N ALA A 108 -3.15 3.39 5.62
CA ALA A 108 -2.19 3.78 6.66
C ALA A 108 -2.83 3.76 8.05
N ASN A 109 -4.05 4.29 8.18
CA ASN A 109 -4.80 4.27 9.43
C ASN A 109 -5.15 2.84 9.87
N ALA A 110 -5.65 2.01 8.96
CA ALA A 110 -5.94 0.62 9.27
C ALA A 110 -4.68 -0.18 9.65
N ALA A 111 -3.55 0.07 8.98
CA ALA A 111 -2.26 -0.52 9.34
C ALA A 111 -1.79 -0.06 10.74
N SER A 112 -1.96 1.23 11.06
CA SER A 112 -1.66 1.78 12.39
C SER A 112 -2.53 1.16 13.47
N ALA A 113 -3.82 0.93 13.20
CA ALA A 113 -4.71 0.22 14.12
C ALA A 113 -4.22 -1.20 14.39
N MET A 114 -3.80 -1.95 13.36
CA MET A 114 -3.27 -3.30 13.53
C MET A 114 -1.99 -3.33 14.37
N THR A 115 -1.03 -2.40 14.14
CA THR A 115 0.21 -2.34 14.91
C THR A 115 -0.04 -1.92 16.36
N ALA A 116 -0.92 -0.95 16.61
CA ALA A 116 -1.34 -0.57 17.94
C ALA A 116 -2.02 -1.74 18.67
N ALA A 117 -2.93 -2.46 18.01
CA ALA A 117 -3.57 -3.63 18.55
C ALA A 117 -2.59 -4.76 18.85
N GLN A 118 -1.55 -4.95 18.02
CA GLN A 118 -0.56 -6.02 18.19
C GLN A 118 0.43 -5.73 19.33
N SER A 119 0.96 -4.52 19.42
CA SER A 119 2.09 -4.21 20.31
C SER A 119 1.91 -2.96 21.18
N GLY A 120 0.91 -2.13 20.91
CA GLY A 120 0.78 -0.79 21.47
C GLY A 120 1.64 0.26 20.77
N SER A 121 2.32 -0.12 19.68
CA SER A 121 3.19 0.80 18.94
C SER A 121 2.38 1.61 17.93
N PHE A 122 2.66 2.89 17.87
CA PHE A 122 2.08 3.83 16.91
C PHE A 122 3.18 4.74 16.35
N GLN A 123 3.09 5.08 15.08
CA GLN A 123 4.00 6.01 14.40
C GLN A 123 3.17 7.05 13.65
N GLU A 124 3.56 8.31 13.75
CA GLU A 124 2.89 9.40 13.05
C GLU A 124 3.40 9.58 11.61
N ASP A 125 4.59 9.05 11.31
CA ASP A 125 5.18 9.12 9.98
C ASP A 125 4.91 7.87 9.13
N HIS A 126 4.85 8.08 7.82
CA HIS A 126 4.51 7.03 6.87
C HIS A 126 5.56 5.92 6.77
N ALA A 127 6.83 6.25 6.91
CA ALA A 127 7.91 5.27 6.82
C ALA A 127 7.97 4.40 8.07
N GLY A 128 7.76 5.02 9.25
CA GLY A 128 7.63 4.33 10.53
C GLY A 128 6.44 3.38 10.54
N THR A 129 5.26 3.84 10.10
CA THR A 129 4.06 2.99 9.99
C THR A 129 4.30 1.78 9.07
N ALA A 130 4.89 1.99 7.89
CA ALA A 130 5.17 0.91 6.95
C ALA A 130 6.17 -0.11 7.52
N ARG A 131 7.23 0.36 8.20
CA ARG A 131 8.22 -0.49 8.86
C ARG A 131 7.59 -1.31 9.99
N LEU A 132 6.86 -0.67 10.90
CA LEU A 132 6.22 -1.36 12.03
C LEU A 132 5.21 -2.39 11.55
N TRP A 133 4.39 -2.06 10.55
CA TRP A 133 3.43 -2.99 9.99
C TRP A 133 4.11 -4.21 9.36
N ASP A 134 5.20 -4.01 8.61
CA ASP A 134 5.97 -5.12 8.07
C ASP A 134 6.56 -6.00 9.19
N GLU A 135 7.17 -5.40 10.20
CA GLU A 135 7.83 -6.12 11.32
C GLU A 135 6.83 -6.87 12.22
N GLN A 136 5.66 -6.28 12.48
CA GLN A 136 4.75 -6.77 13.52
C GLN A 136 3.55 -7.53 12.96
N ILE A 137 3.19 -7.31 11.71
CA ILE A 137 2.03 -7.89 11.07
C ILE A 137 2.44 -8.80 9.92
N ALA A 138 3.01 -8.25 8.83
CA ALA A 138 3.24 -9.01 7.61
C ALA A 138 4.29 -10.11 7.81
N SER A 139 5.43 -9.83 8.44
CA SER A 139 6.49 -10.82 8.69
C SER A 139 6.07 -11.93 9.66
N ARG A 140 5.02 -11.71 10.44
CA ARG A 140 4.47 -12.67 11.39
C ARG A 140 3.31 -13.49 10.83
N GLY A 141 2.97 -13.32 9.54
CA GLY A 141 1.86 -14.02 8.91
C GLY A 141 0.48 -13.55 9.39
N LEU A 142 0.37 -12.32 9.95
CA LEU A 142 -0.87 -11.75 10.45
C LEU A 142 -1.60 -10.90 9.38
N ALA A 143 -1.09 -10.81 8.18
CA ALA A 143 -1.76 -10.21 7.03
C ALA A 143 -2.24 -11.29 6.07
N MET A 144 -3.41 -11.11 5.49
CA MET A 144 -3.95 -11.98 4.43
C MET A 144 -3.39 -11.57 3.06
N ALA A 145 -3.25 -12.53 2.13
CA ALA A 145 -2.89 -12.20 0.74
C ALA A 145 -4.00 -11.36 0.07
N PRO A 146 -3.67 -10.40 -0.80
CA PRO A 146 -2.33 -9.99 -1.26
C PRO A 146 -1.60 -9.02 -0.31
N PHE A 147 -2.21 -8.61 0.79
CA PHE A 147 -1.64 -7.64 1.74
C PHE A 147 -0.43 -8.20 2.51
N SER A 148 -0.29 -9.52 2.60
CA SER A 148 0.88 -10.18 3.17
C SER A 148 2.12 -10.17 2.26
N TRP A 149 1.98 -9.77 0.98
CA TRP A 149 3.07 -9.84 0.02
C TRP A 149 4.21 -8.88 0.38
N ARG A 150 5.39 -9.45 0.53
CA ARG A 150 6.59 -8.76 0.97
C ARG A 150 7.86 -9.38 0.38
N VAL A 151 8.95 -8.63 0.45
CA VAL A 151 10.31 -9.15 0.27
C VAL A 151 11.08 -8.98 1.57
N SER A 152 11.92 -9.96 1.90
CA SER A 152 12.68 -9.99 3.15
C SER A 152 13.91 -9.07 3.10
N SER A 153 14.36 -8.75 1.90
CA SER A 153 15.57 -7.98 1.64
C SER A 153 15.45 -7.18 0.34
N LEU A 154 16.14 -6.05 0.26
CA LEU A 154 16.27 -5.28 -0.99
C LEU A 154 17.47 -5.72 -1.84
N VAL A 155 18.20 -6.75 -1.46
CA VAL A 155 19.24 -7.36 -2.30
C VAL A 155 18.60 -8.06 -3.49
N GLU A 156 18.95 -7.65 -4.70
CA GLU A 156 18.25 -8.03 -5.94
C GLU A 156 18.11 -9.56 -6.12
N LYS A 157 19.18 -10.32 -5.88
CA LYS A 157 19.16 -11.78 -5.98
C LYS A 157 18.18 -12.44 -5.00
N ILE A 158 17.92 -11.81 -3.85
CA ILE A 158 17.00 -12.31 -2.83
C ILE A 158 15.57 -11.96 -3.22
N TYR A 159 15.26 -10.66 -3.41
CA TYR A 159 13.87 -10.27 -3.68
C TYR A 159 13.34 -10.82 -5.01
N LYS A 160 14.18 -11.03 -6.01
CA LYS A 160 13.72 -11.66 -7.27
C LYS A 160 13.15 -13.06 -7.06
N VAL A 161 13.82 -13.89 -6.26
CA VAL A 161 13.34 -15.24 -5.93
C VAL A 161 12.00 -15.19 -5.20
N GLU A 162 11.86 -14.29 -4.22
CA GLU A 162 10.63 -14.12 -3.46
C GLU A 162 9.48 -13.60 -4.33
N VAL A 163 9.74 -12.62 -5.20
CA VAL A 163 8.77 -12.10 -6.16
C VAL A 163 8.34 -13.16 -7.17
N ASP A 164 9.27 -13.98 -7.68
CA ASP A 164 8.95 -15.03 -8.64
C ASP A 164 8.09 -16.14 -7.99
N ALA A 165 8.34 -16.45 -6.72
CA ALA A 165 7.47 -17.36 -5.96
C ALA A 165 6.03 -16.81 -5.84
N LEU A 166 5.87 -15.50 -5.53
CA LEU A 166 4.56 -14.85 -5.45
C LEU A 166 3.89 -14.73 -6.84
N ARG A 167 4.67 -14.57 -7.89
CA ARG A 167 4.18 -14.57 -9.28
C ARG A 167 3.55 -15.91 -9.67
N ASN A 168 4.00 -17.00 -9.09
CA ASN A 168 3.47 -18.37 -9.30
C ASN A 168 3.33 -18.77 -10.79
N GLY A 169 4.38 -18.53 -11.58
CA GLY A 169 4.40 -18.86 -13.01
C GLY A 169 3.54 -17.95 -13.91
N SER A 170 2.88 -16.93 -13.36
CA SER A 170 2.06 -16.01 -14.14
C SER A 170 2.86 -15.24 -15.19
N ALA A 171 2.36 -15.18 -16.43
CA ALA A 171 2.87 -14.33 -17.51
C ALA A 171 2.25 -12.91 -17.50
N GLY A 172 1.36 -12.62 -16.56
CA GLY A 172 0.72 -11.32 -16.42
C GLY A 172 1.72 -10.17 -16.26
N LYS A 173 1.41 -9.03 -16.88
CA LYS A 173 2.28 -7.84 -16.89
C LYS A 173 1.55 -6.64 -16.30
N LEU A 174 2.31 -5.80 -15.61
CA LEU A 174 1.77 -4.59 -15.00
C LEU A 174 1.24 -3.56 -16.04
N GLN A 175 1.72 -3.61 -17.27
CA GLN A 175 1.25 -2.75 -18.37
C GLN A 175 -0.09 -3.19 -18.97
N THR A 176 -0.46 -4.46 -18.79
CA THR A 176 -1.70 -5.03 -19.33
C THR A 176 -2.76 -5.06 -18.24
N ARG A 177 -3.98 -4.60 -18.54
CA ARG A 177 -5.10 -4.62 -17.59
C ARG A 177 -5.41 -6.06 -17.17
N PRO A 178 -5.28 -6.42 -15.90
CA PRO A 178 -5.58 -7.76 -15.45
C PRO A 178 -7.09 -8.02 -15.48
N SER A 179 -7.49 -9.21 -15.93
CA SER A 179 -8.87 -9.68 -15.98
C SER A 179 -9.08 -10.99 -15.23
N THR A 180 -8.02 -11.73 -14.96
CA THR A 180 -8.03 -13.00 -14.26
C THR A 180 -7.11 -12.95 -13.03
N LYS A 181 -7.28 -13.92 -12.11
CA LYS A 181 -6.34 -14.14 -11.00
C LYS A 181 -4.91 -14.27 -11.51
N ASN A 182 -4.71 -15.05 -12.58
CA ASN A 182 -3.36 -15.25 -13.13
C ASN A 182 -2.73 -13.94 -13.63
N ASP A 183 -3.49 -13.08 -14.34
CA ASP A 183 -2.99 -11.77 -14.75
C ASP A 183 -2.65 -10.90 -13.54
N ALA A 184 -3.52 -10.94 -12.51
CA ALA A 184 -3.36 -10.15 -11.28
C ALA A 184 -2.11 -10.57 -10.49
N LEU A 185 -1.81 -11.87 -10.39
CA LEU A 185 -0.56 -12.36 -9.78
C LEU A 185 0.66 -11.75 -10.45
N GLY A 186 0.72 -11.78 -11.79
CA GLY A 186 1.83 -11.22 -12.54
C GLY A 186 1.96 -9.70 -12.40
N ALA A 187 0.83 -8.97 -12.45
CA ALA A 187 0.82 -7.52 -12.32
C ALA A 187 1.22 -7.06 -10.91
N ALA A 188 0.67 -7.69 -9.86
CA ALA A 188 1.02 -7.37 -8.47
C ALA A 188 2.48 -7.70 -8.13
N ALA A 189 2.98 -8.86 -8.58
CA ALA A 189 4.40 -9.24 -8.45
C ALA A 189 5.31 -8.26 -9.21
N GLY A 190 4.88 -7.79 -10.39
CA GLY A 190 5.59 -6.76 -11.15
C GLY A 190 5.70 -5.44 -10.40
N TYR A 191 4.63 -5.01 -9.71
CA TYR A 191 4.66 -3.79 -8.90
C TYR A 191 5.52 -3.94 -7.64
N LEU A 192 5.47 -5.10 -6.99
CA LEU A 192 6.33 -5.44 -5.85
C LEU A 192 7.81 -5.37 -6.24
N SER A 193 8.19 -6.02 -7.36
CA SER A 193 9.55 -5.98 -7.90
C SER A 193 10.02 -4.56 -8.22
N GLY A 194 9.19 -3.77 -8.91
CA GLY A 194 9.50 -2.37 -9.23
C GLY A 194 9.62 -1.50 -7.98
N SER A 195 8.85 -1.79 -6.94
CA SER A 195 8.94 -1.10 -5.66
C SER A 195 10.21 -1.47 -4.91
N ALA A 196 10.59 -2.77 -4.88
CA ALA A 196 11.85 -3.21 -4.27
C ALA A 196 13.06 -2.54 -4.95
N LYS A 197 13.07 -2.51 -6.29
CA LYS A 197 14.12 -1.83 -7.06
C LYS A 197 14.21 -0.34 -6.72
N TRP A 198 13.07 0.35 -6.58
CA TRP A 198 13.03 1.77 -6.23
C TRP A 198 13.54 2.02 -4.80
N TYR A 199 13.12 1.22 -3.82
CA TYR A 199 13.60 1.34 -2.44
C TYR A 199 15.09 0.98 -2.32
N ALA A 200 15.60 0.02 -3.10
CA ALA A 200 17.02 -0.28 -3.18
C ALA A 200 17.80 0.92 -3.70
N TRP A 201 17.39 1.48 -4.84
CA TRP A 201 17.99 2.70 -5.40
C TRP A 201 18.00 3.86 -4.40
N LYS A 202 16.85 4.15 -3.77
CA LYS A 202 16.77 5.21 -2.75
C LYS A 202 17.74 4.96 -1.59
N THR A 203 17.84 3.71 -1.13
CA THR A 203 18.78 3.33 -0.07
C THR A 203 20.23 3.52 -0.51
N GLU A 204 20.56 3.23 -1.76
CA GLU A 204 21.88 3.46 -2.33
C GLU A 204 22.21 4.95 -2.40
N GLU A 205 21.26 5.81 -2.81
CA GLU A 205 21.46 7.27 -2.84
C GLU A 205 21.63 7.85 -1.43
N ASP A 206 20.85 7.36 -0.45
CA ASP A 206 21.02 7.78 0.95
C ASP A 206 22.39 7.34 1.50
N LEU A 207 22.82 6.10 1.18
CA LEU A 207 24.10 5.54 1.61
C LEU A 207 25.30 6.33 1.06
N LYS A 208 25.23 6.83 -0.19
CA LYS A 208 26.28 7.68 -0.78
C LYS A 208 26.53 8.98 0.02
N ARG A 209 25.52 9.45 0.75
CA ARG A 209 25.63 10.65 1.59
C ARG A 209 26.22 10.36 2.97
N GLU A 210 26.23 9.10 3.39
CA GLU A 210 26.73 8.67 4.69
C GLU A 210 28.27 8.72 4.78
N ARG A 211 28.77 8.95 5.99
CA ARG A 211 30.21 9.02 6.27
C ARG A 211 30.93 7.74 5.86
N ALA A 212 30.37 6.58 6.18
CA ALA A 212 30.96 5.28 5.87
C ALA A 212 31.21 5.07 4.37
N PHE A 213 30.38 5.59 3.48
CA PHE A 213 30.59 5.51 2.03
C PHE A 213 31.62 6.55 1.57
N LYS A 214 31.58 7.78 2.10
CA LYS A 214 32.53 8.85 1.75
C LYS A 214 33.97 8.50 2.13
N GLU A 215 34.16 7.80 3.25
CA GLU A 215 35.48 7.34 3.70
C GLU A 215 36.13 6.29 2.77
N LEU A 216 35.32 5.64 1.90
CA LEU A 216 35.86 4.73 0.88
C LEU A 216 36.54 5.47 -0.30
N GLY A 217 36.35 6.78 -0.44
CA GLY A 217 36.94 7.58 -1.51
C GLY A 217 36.46 7.22 -2.91
N VAL A 218 35.24 6.66 -3.04
CA VAL A 218 34.63 6.23 -4.31
C VAL A 218 33.32 6.93 -4.56
N ASP A 219 32.91 7.03 -5.83
CA ASP A 219 31.67 7.67 -6.28
C ASP A 219 30.54 6.67 -6.58
N SER A 220 30.85 5.38 -6.63
CA SER A 220 29.93 4.33 -7.08
C SER A 220 30.18 3.02 -6.36
N PHE A 221 29.21 2.08 -6.46
CA PHE A 221 29.30 0.75 -5.86
C PHE A 221 30.08 -0.27 -6.74
N ARG A 222 31.13 0.17 -7.46
CA ARG A 222 31.95 -0.72 -8.31
C ARG A 222 33.03 -1.47 -7.54
N SER A 223 33.60 -0.88 -6.49
CA SER A 223 34.62 -1.55 -5.67
C SER A 223 33.99 -2.65 -4.78
N LYS A 224 34.80 -3.64 -4.38
CA LYS A 224 34.34 -4.72 -3.48
C LYS A 224 33.85 -4.15 -2.14
N ALA A 225 34.59 -3.22 -1.55
CA ALA A 225 34.24 -2.60 -0.27
C ALA A 225 32.89 -1.86 -0.35
N ALA A 226 32.68 -1.05 -1.40
CA ALA A 226 31.44 -0.32 -1.61
C ALA A 226 30.25 -1.27 -1.84
N ARG A 227 30.42 -2.34 -2.61
CA ARG A 227 29.38 -3.38 -2.78
C ARG A 227 29.03 -4.06 -1.47
N THR A 228 30.03 -4.44 -0.68
CA THR A 228 29.79 -5.07 0.63
C THR A 228 28.99 -4.14 1.54
N LEU A 229 29.36 -2.86 1.63
CA LEU A 229 28.65 -1.86 2.43
C LEU A 229 27.19 -1.70 1.96
N ARG A 230 26.97 -1.59 0.65
CA ARG A 230 25.64 -1.55 0.03
C ARG A 230 24.80 -2.77 0.37
N ASP A 231 25.34 -3.97 0.10
CA ASP A 231 24.61 -5.23 0.26
C ASP A 231 24.23 -5.46 1.73
N GLN A 232 25.10 -5.16 2.67
CA GLN A 232 24.80 -5.20 4.11
C GLN A 232 23.65 -4.24 4.51
N ARG A 233 23.59 -3.06 3.86
CA ARG A 233 22.50 -2.11 4.10
C ARG A 233 21.18 -2.58 3.50
N LEU A 234 21.19 -3.10 2.29
CA LEU A 234 20.01 -3.61 1.59
C LEU A 234 19.46 -4.89 2.21
N GLU A 235 20.32 -5.78 2.70
CA GLU A 235 19.94 -7.04 3.33
C GLU A 235 19.03 -6.83 4.55
N ARG A 236 19.25 -5.77 5.30
CA ARG A 236 18.50 -5.42 6.52
C ARG A 236 17.21 -4.62 6.25
N LYS A 237 16.83 -4.43 5.00
CA LYS A 237 15.65 -3.65 4.64
C LYS A 237 14.60 -4.52 3.96
N PRO A 238 13.62 -5.04 4.71
CA PRO A 238 12.43 -5.65 4.11
C PRO A 238 11.51 -4.58 3.51
N MET A 239 10.59 -5.02 2.66
CA MET A 239 9.56 -4.15 2.08
C MET A 239 8.27 -4.93 1.86
N GLY A 240 7.18 -4.49 2.49
CA GLY A 240 5.85 -5.10 2.38
C GLY A 240 4.82 -4.20 1.70
N PHE A 241 3.55 -4.58 1.84
CA PHE A 241 2.42 -3.91 1.21
C PHE A 241 2.30 -2.41 1.58
N VAL A 242 2.42 -2.05 2.87
CA VAL A 242 2.27 -0.65 3.29
C VAL A 242 3.40 0.23 2.75
N HIS A 243 4.61 -0.32 2.54
CA HIS A 243 5.67 0.38 1.82
C HIS A 243 5.29 0.66 0.35
N GLN A 244 4.67 -0.34 -0.32
CA GLN A 244 4.17 -0.16 -1.69
C GLN A 244 3.07 0.90 -1.74
N ALA A 245 2.15 0.90 -0.77
CA ALA A 245 1.08 1.90 -0.66
C ALA A 245 1.64 3.31 -0.42
N ALA A 246 2.65 3.47 0.44
CA ALA A 246 3.33 4.75 0.68
C ALA A 246 4.01 5.30 -0.59
N ARG A 247 4.68 4.43 -1.35
CA ARG A 247 5.23 4.81 -2.67
C ARG A 247 4.13 5.17 -3.66
N TYR A 248 3.03 4.42 -3.66
CA TYR A 248 1.89 4.64 -4.55
C TYR A 248 1.23 6.01 -4.34
N ARG A 249 1.11 6.47 -3.10
CA ARG A 249 0.65 7.82 -2.80
C ARG A 249 1.45 8.90 -3.55
N GLY A 250 2.75 8.69 -3.72
CA GLY A 250 3.61 9.59 -4.48
C GLY A 250 3.11 9.86 -5.90
N LYS A 251 2.44 8.91 -6.51
CA LYS A 251 1.85 9.06 -7.86
C LYS A 251 0.75 10.12 -7.93
N ALA A 252 0.05 10.38 -6.83
CA ALA A 252 -0.97 11.44 -6.75
C ALA A 252 -0.39 12.80 -6.37
N ASN A 253 0.78 12.86 -5.72
CA ASN A 253 1.34 14.10 -5.18
C ASN A 253 2.42 14.73 -6.07
N TYR A 254 3.06 13.93 -6.93
CA TYR A 254 4.20 14.38 -7.72
C TYR A 254 3.88 14.39 -9.22
N ARG A 255 4.89 14.49 -10.06
CA ARG A 255 4.77 14.63 -11.50
C ARG A 255 3.85 13.59 -12.17
N GLU A 256 3.86 12.34 -11.71
CA GLU A 256 3.01 11.27 -12.25
C GLU A 256 1.52 11.56 -12.08
N ALA A 257 1.13 12.46 -11.16
CA ALA A 257 -0.26 12.90 -10.99
C ALA A 257 -0.85 13.57 -12.23
N LEU A 258 0.00 14.12 -13.11
CA LEU A 258 -0.45 14.67 -14.39
C LEU A 258 -1.20 13.63 -15.24
N PHE A 259 -0.73 12.38 -15.24
CA PHE A 259 -1.33 11.29 -16.03
C PHE A 259 -2.72 10.88 -15.55
N LEU A 260 -3.07 11.17 -14.29
CA LEU A 260 -4.40 10.91 -13.76
C LEU A 260 -5.47 11.91 -14.21
N ALA A 261 -5.06 13.01 -14.83
CA ALA A 261 -5.98 14.09 -15.20
C ALA A 261 -5.76 14.64 -16.63
N TYR A 262 -4.72 14.21 -17.33
CA TYR A 262 -4.33 14.80 -18.62
C TYR A 262 -3.79 13.77 -19.61
N GLY A 263 -4.39 13.72 -20.79
CA GLY A 263 -3.98 12.86 -21.91
C GLY A 263 -5.19 12.26 -22.63
N SER A 264 -5.03 11.98 -23.93
CA SER A 264 -6.05 11.27 -24.71
C SER A 264 -6.21 9.83 -24.18
N GLY A 265 -7.45 9.38 -24.04
CA GLY A 265 -7.75 8.03 -23.55
C GLY A 265 -7.60 7.83 -22.03
N THR A 266 -7.21 8.85 -21.27
CA THR A 266 -7.05 8.76 -19.80
C THR A 266 -8.33 8.25 -19.13
N GLU A 267 -9.50 8.77 -19.50
CA GLU A 267 -10.79 8.38 -18.91
C GLU A 267 -11.09 6.89 -19.14
N THR A 268 -10.80 6.37 -20.34
CA THR A 268 -10.97 4.93 -20.62
C THR A 268 -10.06 4.06 -19.74
N ILE A 269 -8.81 4.49 -19.54
CA ILE A 269 -7.86 3.76 -18.69
C ILE A 269 -8.31 3.80 -17.21
N LEU A 270 -8.83 4.94 -16.75
CA LEU A 270 -9.32 5.14 -15.39
C LEU A 270 -10.68 4.46 -15.11
N SER A 271 -11.34 3.92 -16.15
CA SER A 271 -12.63 3.24 -15.96
C SER A 271 -12.55 2.14 -14.89
N GLY A 272 -13.39 2.26 -13.85
CA GLY A 272 -13.42 1.36 -12.69
C GLY A 272 -12.29 1.57 -11.67
N TYR A 273 -11.43 2.56 -11.84
CA TYR A 273 -10.27 2.75 -10.95
C TYR A 273 -10.65 3.16 -9.52
N VAL A 274 -11.66 4.02 -9.38
CA VAL A 274 -12.18 4.42 -8.05
C VAL A 274 -12.85 3.24 -7.35
N GLU A 275 -13.58 2.42 -8.11
CA GLU A 275 -14.17 1.17 -7.63
C GLU A 275 -13.10 0.18 -7.14
N ASP A 276 -12.01 0.03 -7.89
CA ASP A 276 -10.91 -0.82 -7.50
C ASP A 276 -10.27 -0.34 -6.18
N MET A 277 -10.04 0.98 -6.02
CA MET A 277 -9.55 1.58 -4.78
C MET A 277 -10.50 1.35 -3.59
N HIS A 278 -11.80 1.56 -3.79
CA HIS A 278 -12.81 1.33 -2.77
C HIS A 278 -12.81 -0.14 -2.32
N SER A 279 -12.84 -1.09 -3.26
CA SER A 279 -12.87 -2.53 -2.96
C SER A 279 -11.63 -2.99 -2.21
N VAL A 280 -10.44 -2.51 -2.61
CA VAL A 280 -9.17 -2.85 -1.94
C VAL A 280 -9.13 -2.27 -0.52
N LEU A 281 -9.55 -1.02 -0.31
CA LEU A 281 -9.59 -0.42 1.02
C LEU A 281 -10.64 -1.11 1.90
N LYS A 282 -11.81 -1.45 1.37
CA LYS A 282 -12.85 -2.22 2.08
C LYS A 282 -12.31 -3.54 2.60
N ALA A 283 -11.64 -4.32 1.74
CA ALA A 283 -11.03 -5.60 2.13
C ALA A 283 -9.95 -5.43 3.20
N PHE A 284 -9.10 -4.41 3.08
CA PHE A 284 -8.07 -4.12 4.07
C PHE A 284 -8.66 -3.71 5.42
N LEU A 285 -9.71 -2.88 5.44
CA LEU A 285 -10.42 -2.49 6.66
C LEU A 285 -11.16 -3.66 7.31
N ALA A 286 -11.75 -4.56 6.51
CA ALA A 286 -12.36 -5.78 7.02
C ALA A 286 -11.33 -6.66 7.74
N MET A 287 -10.16 -6.87 7.13
CA MET A 287 -9.03 -7.58 7.72
C MET A 287 -8.55 -6.90 9.01
N ALA A 288 -8.32 -5.60 8.98
CA ALA A 288 -7.81 -4.85 10.13
C ALA A 288 -8.82 -4.82 11.29
N GLY A 289 -10.10 -4.63 11.00
CA GLY A 289 -11.16 -4.66 12.00
C GLY A 289 -11.31 -6.03 12.66
N ALA A 290 -11.25 -7.12 11.87
CA ALA A 290 -11.31 -8.48 12.38
C ALA A 290 -10.12 -8.77 13.33
N PHE A 291 -8.90 -8.32 12.96
CA PHE A 291 -7.74 -8.42 13.84
C PHE A 291 -7.91 -7.61 15.13
N ALA A 292 -8.33 -6.34 15.00
CA ALA A 292 -8.56 -5.47 16.16
C ALA A 292 -9.62 -6.05 17.12
N ARG A 293 -10.73 -6.57 16.58
CA ARG A 293 -11.77 -7.25 17.38
C ARG A 293 -11.19 -8.39 18.23
N ARG A 294 -10.28 -9.19 17.67
CA ARG A 294 -9.61 -10.28 18.42
C ARG A 294 -8.75 -9.74 19.55
N LYS A 295 -8.06 -8.62 19.35
CA LYS A 295 -7.16 -8.02 20.34
C LYS A 295 -7.91 -7.24 21.42
N LEU A 296 -8.95 -6.50 21.07
CA LEU A 296 -9.77 -5.69 21.99
C LEU A 296 -10.77 -6.53 22.79
N GLY A 297 -11.33 -7.57 22.17
CA GLY A 297 -12.42 -8.39 22.69
C GLY A 297 -13.78 -7.97 22.13
N LYS A 298 -14.73 -8.91 22.20
CA LYS A 298 -16.03 -8.79 21.52
C LYS A 298 -16.88 -7.64 22.05
N ASP A 299 -16.88 -7.41 23.34
CA ASP A 299 -17.79 -6.44 24.00
C ASP A 299 -17.42 -5.01 23.60
N LEU A 300 -16.15 -4.59 23.82
CA LEU A 300 -15.66 -3.26 23.41
C LEU A 300 -15.81 -3.06 21.89
N TRP A 301 -15.56 -4.11 21.10
CA TRP A 301 -15.75 -4.04 19.66
C TRP A 301 -17.22 -3.77 19.27
N SER A 302 -18.16 -4.47 19.89
CA SER A 302 -19.59 -4.31 19.59
C SER A 302 -20.10 -2.92 19.99
N GLU A 303 -19.64 -2.41 21.14
CA GLU A 303 -19.92 -1.04 21.56
C GLU A 303 -19.38 -0.01 20.57
N PHE A 304 -18.13 -0.19 20.11
CA PHE A 304 -17.52 0.72 19.12
C PHE A 304 -18.31 0.76 17.80
N VAL A 305 -18.65 -0.41 17.23
CA VAL A 305 -19.39 -0.46 15.96
C VAL A 305 -20.76 0.19 16.10
N ALA A 306 -21.46 -0.08 17.19
CA ALA A 306 -22.78 0.51 17.46
C ALA A 306 -22.68 2.04 17.67
N ASP A 307 -21.70 2.52 18.42
CA ASP A 307 -21.50 3.95 18.67
C ASP A 307 -21.15 4.71 17.39
N VAL A 308 -20.25 4.15 16.57
CA VAL A 308 -19.91 4.73 15.26
C VAL A 308 -21.15 4.83 14.37
N ASP A 309 -21.94 3.77 14.26
CA ASP A 309 -23.14 3.76 13.40
C ASP A 309 -24.23 4.72 13.90
N ALA A 310 -24.29 4.95 15.22
CA ALA A 310 -25.24 5.88 15.82
C ALA A 310 -24.85 7.36 15.67
N LYS A 311 -23.56 7.68 15.71
CA LYS A 311 -23.06 9.07 15.87
C LYS A 311 -22.23 9.61 14.70
N LYS A 312 -21.78 8.76 13.77
CA LYS A 312 -20.99 9.22 12.61
C LYS A 312 -21.77 10.22 11.75
N ALA A 313 -21.03 11.17 11.16
CA ALA A 313 -21.59 12.19 10.27
C ALA A 313 -21.44 11.85 8.77
N PHE A 314 -20.89 10.69 8.41
CA PHE A 314 -20.70 10.24 7.03
C PHE A 314 -21.59 9.02 6.71
N THR A 315 -21.70 8.64 5.44
CA THR A 315 -22.72 7.69 4.97
C THR A 315 -22.38 6.22 5.26
N THR A 316 -21.12 5.78 5.05
CA THR A 316 -20.73 4.38 5.19
C THR A 316 -20.94 3.88 6.63
N ARG A 317 -21.62 2.75 6.78
CA ARG A 317 -21.88 2.14 8.08
C ARG A 317 -20.73 1.25 8.50
N ALA A 318 -20.36 1.31 9.77
CA ALA A 318 -19.38 0.41 10.37
C ALA A 318 -19.86 -1.05 10.33
N GLY A 319 -21.13 -1.29 10.57
CA GLY A 319 -21.75 -2.60 10.48
C GLY A 319 -21.67 -3.25 9.09
N ASP A 320 -21.65 -2.47 8.00
CA ASP A 320 -21.52 -3.00 6.63
C ASP A 320 -20.10 -3.53 6.32
N ILE A 321 -19.13 -3.17 7.15
CA ILE A 321 -17.72 -3.58 6.99
C ILE A 321 -17.32 -4.58 8.08
N TRP A 322 -17.86 -4.46 9.30
CA TRP A 322 -17.35 -5.07 10.52
C TRP A 322 -18.37 -5.86 11.34
N ALA A 323 -19.52 -6.23 10.77
CA ALA A 323 -20.51 -7.08 11.43
C ALA A 323 -20.56 -8.51 10.90
#